data_e44ca39d84b11fa2a216bded361da21a
#
_entry.id   e44ca39d84b11fa2a216bded361da21a
#
_cell.length_a   1.000
_cell.length_b   1.000
_cell.length_c   1.000
_cell.angle_alpha   90.00
_cell.angle_beta   90.00
_cell.angle_gamma   90.00
#
_symmetry.space_group_name_H-M   'P 1'
#
loop_
_entity.id
_entity.type
_entity.pdbx_description
1 polymer ?
#
loop_
_entity_poly.entity_id
_entity_poly.type
_entity_poly.pdbx_seq_one_letter_code
_entity_poly.pdbx_strand_id
1 'polypeptide(L)'
;MRTKQDVLSPKGGTDKSKRLTYIDIAKGIGIFLVVVGHCIPDATSATGIAIPAYRWLHDVIYSFHMPLFFFLAGFMISRQKMLERSQKPIDFVRRRISRLLVPYLFVGLCYAPFKMLLAKFANKPYDISTLWQIVIGVNPDGELWFLYALFVVTTIAALFAFRISLLGLVVSAGLLIWNPWGIVTNYLFFFLLGIYMRREYMDFVARLTCRHVILAGGVFLLGIYGLLVMKQHACFLFTSVSGIVLLLWGSLYLERKKYSFGTLLERWGILSMDIYILSDIMKIPLRIILWNKLHLYTLSFIVCTILAVALSVWISTHIIRKNDLLKFLILGIRK
;
A
#
# COMPACT_ATOMS: atom_id res chain seq x y z
N MET A 1 -36.06 14.69 50.55
CA MET A 1 -35.77 13.46 49.78
C MET A 1 -35.35 13.90 48.39
N ARG A 2 -34.04 13.96 48.11
CA ARG A 2 -33.47 14.20 46.78
C ARG A 2 -33.15 12.82 46.16
N THR A 3 -33.76 12.53 45.04
CA THR A 3 -33.63 11.27 44.33
C THR A 3 -32.28 11.12 43.66
N LYS A 4 -31.70 9.94 43.79
CA LYS A 4 -30.38 9.46 43.31
C LYS A 4 -30.30 9.27 41.78
N GLN A 5 -30.78 10.18 40.95
CA GLN A 5 -30.81 10.01 39.49
C GLN A 5 -29.97 11.02 38.69
N ASP A 6 -29.20 11.92 39.34
CA ASP A 6 -28.43 12.96 38.64
C ASP A 6 -26.91 12.74 38.59
N VAL A 7 -26.43 11.48 38.60
CA VAL A 7 -24.99 11.20 38.57
C VAL A 7 -24.68 10.16 37.49
N LEU A 8 -25.00 10.41 36.24
CA LEU A 8 -24.40 9.67 35.08
C LEU A 8 -24.67 10.42 33.76
N SER A 9 -24.25 11.67 33.68
CA SER A 9 -24.04 12.33 32.42
C SER A 9 -22.55 12.23 32.08
N PRO A 10 -22.11 11.47 31.08
CA PRO A 10 -20.75 11.51 30.64
C PRO A 10 -20.52 12.84 29.92
N LYS A 11 -19.70 13.68 30.53
CA LYS A 11 -19.19 14.93 29.94
C LYS A 11 -18.66 14.63 28.54
N GLY A 12 -19.18 15.32 27.53
CA GLY A 12 -18.77 15.26 26.14
C GLY A 12 -17.29 15.55 25.94
N GLY A 13 -16.48 14.51 26.04
CA GLY A 13 -15.14 14.49 25.48
C GLY A 13 -15.28 14.19 24.01
N THR A 14 -14.86 15.09 23.14
CA THR A 14 -14.68 14.83 21.71
C THR A 14 -13.83 13.59 21.55
N ASP A 15 -14.45 12.48 21.16
CA ASP A 15 -13.79 11.20 20.85
C ASP A 15 -12.85 11.44 19.65
N LYS A 16 -11.62 11.84 19.95
CA LYS A 16 -10.50 11.74 18.99
C LYS A 16 -10.38 10.25 18.74
N SER A 17 -10.96 9.76 17.64
CA SER A 17 -10.91 8.34 17.25
C SER A 17 -9.51 7.80 17.52
N LYS A 18 -9.42 6.92 18.50
CA LYS A 18 -8.16 6.35 18.97
C LYS A 18 -7.44 5.76 17.76
N ARG A 19 -6.26 6.28 17.46
CA ARG A 19 -5.46 5.84 16.32
C ARG A 19 -5.09 4.37 16.53
N LEU A 20 -5.27 3.55 15.51
CA LEU A 20 -4.96 2.12 15.59
C LEU A 20 -3.48 1.92 15.24
N THR A 21 -2.63 1.90 16.25
CA THR A 21 -1.16 1.82 16.10
C THR A 21 -0.72 0.58 15.31
N TYR A 22 -1.35 -0.59 15.56
CA TYR A 22 -1.03 -1.80 14.80
C TYR A 22 -1.28 -1.67 13.28
N ILE A 23 -2.23 -0.83 12.86
CA ILE A 23 -2.46 -0.52 11.43
C ILE A 23 -1.30 0.31 10.86
N ASP A 24 -0.79 1.26 11.63
CA ASP A 24 0.36 2.03 11.18
C ASP A 24 1.63 1.17 11.15
N ILE A 25 1.82 0.26 12.13
CA ILE A 25 2.89 -0.75 12.07
C ILE A 25 2.74 -1.65 10.84
N ALA A 26 1.52 -2.11 10.52
CA ALA A 26 1.25 -2.93 9.34
C ALA A 26 1.60 -2.19 8.03
N LYS A 27 1.25 -0.90 7.92
CA LYS A 27 1.67 -0.05 6.79
C LYS A 27 3.19 0.10 6.73
N GLY A 28 3.85 0.23 7.90
CA GLY A 28 5.31 0.34 8.00
C GLY A 28 6.02 -0.91 7.50
N ILE A 29 5.56 -2.09 7.90
CA ILE A 29 6.08 -3.35 7.35
C ILE A 29 5.78 -3.42 5.84
N GLY A 30 4.55 -3.13 5.44
CA GLY A 30 4.13 -3.16 4.04
C GLY A 30 4.99 -2.25 3.16
N ILE A 31 5.22 -0.99 3.55
CA ILE A 31 6.02 -0.06 2.75
C ILE A 31 7.49 -0.47 2.70
N PHE A 32 8.04 -1.02 3.78
CA PHE A 32 9.38 -1.59 3.75
C PHE A 32 9.48 -2.73 2.74
N LEU A 33 8.50 -3.64 2.71
CA LEU A 33 8.43 -4.73 1.72
C LEU A 33 8.29 -4.20 0.28
N VAL A 34 7.54 -3.10 0.05
CA VAL A 34 7.51 -2.42 -1.25
C VAL A 34 8.90 -1.98 -1.67
N VAL A 35 9.63 -1.26 -0.81
CA VAL A 35 10.98 -0.80 -1.13
C VAL A 35 11.93 -1.97 -1.37
N VAL A 36 11.88 -3.02 -0.53
CA VAL A 36 12.65 -4.25 -0.73
C VAL A 36 12.35 -4.86 -2.11
N GLY A 37 11.08 -5.04 -2.45
CA GLY A 37 10.67 -5.63 -3.73
C GLY A 37 11.16 -4.83 -4.93
N HIS A 38 11.09 -3.50 -4.87
CA HIS A 38 11.55 -2.61 -5.94
C HIS A 38 13.08 -2.43 -6.00
N CYS A 39 13.80 -2.76 -4.93
CA CYS A 39 15.27 -2.81 -4.95
C CYS A 39 15.81 -4.13 -5.51
N ILE A 40 14.98 -5.18 -5.64
CA ILE A 40 15.33 -6.42 -6.32
C ILE A 40 15.31 -6.16 -7.83
N PRO A 41 16.43 -6.37 -8.52
CA PRO A 41 16.47 -6.15 -9.97
C PRO A 41 15.60 -7.14 -10.71
N ASP A 42 14.83 -6.63 -11.66
CA ASP A 42 14.07 -7.48 -12.56
C ASP A 42 15.05 -8.32 -13.42
N ALA A 43 14.74 -9.61 -13.60
CA ALA A 43 15.49 -10.51 -14.47
C ALA A 43 15.50 -10.04 -15.94
N THR A 44 14.56 -9.18 -16.33
CA THR A 44 14.48 -8.51 -17.64
C THR A 44 15.26 -7.20 -17.68
N SER A 45 15.92 -6.81 -16.58
CA SER A 45 16.72 -5.58 -16.55
C SER A 45 17.89 -5.65 -17.54
N ALA A 46 18.33 -4.50 -18.05
CA ALA A 46 19.44 -4.38 -19.01
C ALA A 46 20.76 -5.04 -18.57
N THR A 47 20.84 -5.48 -17.31
CA THR A 47 22.00 -6.18 -16.75
C THR A 47 21.99 -7.69 -16.96
N GLY A 48 20.85 -8.29 -17.39
CA GLY A 48 20.72 -9.70 -17.72
C GLY A 48 21.00 -10.70 -16.58
N ILE A 49 21.19 -10.23 -15.33
CA ILE A 49 21.57 -11.07 -14.19
C ILE A 49 20.31 -11.40 -13.38
N ALA A 50 19.86 -12.65 -13.52
CA ALA A 50 18.80 -13.20 -12.66
C ALA A 50 19.43 -13.95 -11.49
N ILE A 51 19.21 -13.47 -10.27
CA ILE A 51 19.57 -14.20 -9.05
C ILE A 51 18.32 -14.92 -8.55
N PRO A 52 18.23 -16.27 -8.62
CA PRO A 52 17.00 -17.02 -8.32
C PRO A 52 16.42 -16.72 -6.92
N ALA A 53 17.28 -16.57 -5.91
CA ALA A 53 16.87 -16.23 -4.54
C ALA A 53 16.15 -14.87 -4.45
N TYR A 54 16.63 -13.87 -5.19
CA TYR A 54 15.99 -12.56 -5.23
C TYR A 54 14.66 -12.60 -5.96
N ARG A 55 14.57 -13.36 -7.05
CA ARG A 55 13.32 -13.55 -7.76
C ARG A 55 12.27 -14.20 -6.86
N TRP A 56 12.65 -15.27 -6.16
CA TRP A 56 11.74 -15.92 -5.21
C TRP A 56 11.27 -14.96 -4.11
N LEU A 57 12.18 -14.19 -3.51
CA LEU A 57 11.84 -13.17 -2.51
C LEU A 57 10.88 -12.11 -3.07
N HIS A 58 11.15 -11.61 -4.28
CA HIS A 58 10.27 -10.69 -4.99
C HIS A 58 8.86 -11.27 -5.14
N ASP A 59 8.74 -12.49 -5.69
CA ASP A 59 7.46 -13.11 -5.99
C ASP A 59 6.65 -13.40 -4.70
N VAL A 60 7.33 -13.81 -3.61
CA VAL A 60 6.69 -13.95 -2.29
C VAL A 60 6.17 -12.61 -1.78
N ILE A 61 6.96 -11.54 -1.83
CA ILE A 61 6.53 -10.20 -1.41
C ILE A 61 5.32 -9.74 -2.24
N TYR A 62 5.40 -9.89 -3.56
CA TYR A 62 4.36 -9.43 -4.50
C TYR A 62 3.05 -10.22 -4.40
N SER A 63 3.08 -11.41 -3.78
CA SER A 63 1.88 -12.21 -3.58
C SER A 63 0.90 -11.61 -2.56
N PHE A 64 1.31 -10.67 -1.68
CA PHE A 64 0.42 -10.16 -0.63
C PHE A 64 0.60 -8.67 -0.26
N HIS A 65 1.75 -8.02 -0.54
CA HIS A 65 2.01 -6.66 -0.04
C HIS A 65 1.06 -5.61 -0.63
N MET A 66 0.73 -5.69 -1.92
CA MET A 66 -0.23 -4.77 -2.54
C MET A 66 -1.67 -5.04 -2.10
N PRO A 67 -2.17 -6.30 -2.07
CA PRO A 67 -3.41 -6.66 -1.41
C PRO A 67 -3.57 -6.09 0.00
N LEU A 68 -2.49 -6.10 0.81
CA LEU A 68 -2.48 -5.49 2.14
C LEU A 68 -2.82 -3.99 2.09
N PHE A 69 -2.20 -3.21 1.19
CA PHE A 69 -2.47 -1.78 1.12
C PHE A 69 -3.90 -1.47 0.67
N PHE A 70 -4.44 -2.23 -0.28
CA PHE A 70 -5.86 -2.09 -0.67
C PHE A 70 -6.79 -2.46 0.49
N PHE A 71 -6.51 -3.56 1.20
CA PHE A 71 -7.25 -3.95 2.39
C PHE A 71 -7.21 -2.86 3.46
N LEU A 72 -6.02 -2.36 3.82
CA LEU A 72 -5.86 -1.30 4.82
C LEU A 72 -6.54 0.01 4.41
N ALA A 73 -6.49 0.36 3.13
CA ALA A 73 -7.19 1.54 2.61
C ALA A 73 -8.72 1.41 2.77
N GLY A 74 -9.28 0.23 2.48
CA GLY A 74 -10.69 -0.07 2.71
C GLY A 74 -11.04 -0.09 4.20
N PHE A 75 -10.22 -0.76 5.02
CA PHE A 75 -10.41 -0.87 6.47
C PHE A 75 -10.40 0.49 7.19
N MET A 76 -9.64 1.45 6.70
CA MET A 76 -9.60 2.81 7.24
C MET A 76 -10.81 3.67 6.86
N ILE A 77 -11.70 3.20 5.98
CA ILE A 77 -12.95 3.92 5.65
C ILE A 77 -13.97 3.68 6.75
N SER A 78 -14.26 4.73 7.53
CA SER A 78 -15.33 4.71 8.52
C SER A 78 -16.63 5.18 7.89
N ARG A 79 -17.57 4.25 7.68
CA ARG A 79 -18.93 4.56 7.19
C ARG A 79 -19.63 5.56 8.11
N GLN A 80 -19.48 5.42 9.42
CA GLN A 80 -20.11 6.29 10.41
C GLN A 80 -19.63 7.75 10.23
N LYS A 81 -18.32 7.99 10.07
CA LYS A 81 -17.79 9.32 9.78
C LYS A 81 -18.26 9.89 8.45
N MET A 82 -18.58 9.03 7.49
CA MET A 82 -19.14 9.47 6.21
C MET A 82 -20.62 9.86 6.35
N LEU A 83 -21.41 9.11 7.10
CA LEU A 83 -22.84 9.40 7.33
C LEU A 83 -23.05 10.61 8.23
N GLU A 84 -22.27 10.72 9.33
CA GLU A 84 -22.33 11.84 10.27
C GLU A 84 -21.96 13.19 9.64
N ARG A 85 -21.08 13.19 8.63
CA ARG A 85 -20.69 14.40 7.91
C ARG A 85 -21.61 14.79 6.78
N SER A 86 -22.77 14.16 6.62
CA SER A 86 -23.73 14.45 5.53
C SER A 86 -23.09 14.55 4.14
N GLN A 87 -22.02 13.78 3.91
CA GLN A 87 -21.19 13.94 2.72
C GLN A 87 -21.74 13.07 1.59
N LYS A 88 -22.08 13.75 0.51
CA LYS A 88 -22.41 13.09 -0.76
C LYS A 88 -21.22 12.25 -1.24
N PRO A 89 -21.42 11.11 -1.90
CA PRO A 89 -20.34 10.31 -2.48
C PRO A 89 -19.36 11.13 -3.31
N ILE A 90 -19.85 12.16 -4.00
CA ILE A 90 -19.05 13.07 -4.84
C ILE A 90 -17.99 13.84 -4.04
N ASP A 91 -18.30 14.28 -2.81
CA ASP A 91 -17.36 15.02 -1.97
C ASP A 91 -16.24 14.11 -1.48
N PHE A 92 -16.54 12.82 -1.27
CA PHE A 92 -15.54 11.82 -0.96
C PHE A 92 -14.58 11.62 -2.14
N VAL A 93 -15.12 11.41 -3.35
CA VAL A 93 -14.31 11.26 -4.58
C VAL A 93 -13.44 12.50 -4.81
N ARG A 94 -14.01 13.71 -4.66
CA ARG A 94 -13.27 14.98 -4.84
C ARG A 94 -12.04 15.09 -3.93
N ARG A 95 -12.16 14.64 -2.68
CA ARG A 95 -11.00 14.58 -1.77
C ARG A 95 -9.98 13.53 -2.21
N ARG A 96 -10.44 12.41 -2.79
CA ARG A 96 -9.54 11.38 -3.33
C ARG A 96 -8.78 11.84 -4.56
N ILE A 97 -9.39 12.67 -5.40
CA ILE A 97 -8.68 13.33 -6.52
C ILE A 97 -7.44 14.07 -6.00
N SER A 98 -7.61 14.97 -5.00
CA SER A 98 -6.47 15.69 -4.43
C SER A 98 -5.43 14.75 -3.84
N ARG A 99 -5.86 13.72 -3.11
CA ARG A 99 -4.96 12.86 -2.34
C ARG A 99 -4.22 11.83 -3.18
N LEU A 100 -4.79 11.40 -4.31
CA LEU A 100 -4.27 10.32 -5.13
C LEU A 100 -3.87 10.78 -6.55
N LEU A 101 -4.77 11.49 -7.24
CA LEU A 101 -4.50 11.87 -8.64
C LEU A 101 -3.56 13.07 -8.77
N VAL A 102 -3.58 14.04 -7.84
CA VAL A 102 -2.64 15.18 -7.90
C VAL A 102 -1.20 14.68 -7.78
N PRO A 103 -0.82 13.88 -6.75
CA PRO A 103 0.52 13.29 -6.69
C PRO A 103 0.85 12.41 -7.90
N TYR A 104 -0.09 11.57 -8.31
CA TYR A 104 0.07 10.68 -9.46
C TYR A 104 0.45 11.44 -10.74
N LEU A 105 -0.27 12.53 -11.04
CA LEU A 105 -0.01 13.35 -12.23
C LEU A 105 1.27 14.18 -12.06
N PHE A 106 1.42 14.89 -10.94
CA PHE A 106 2.54 15.80 -10.73
C PHE A 106 3.87 15.06 -10.73
N VAL A 107 3.98 14.00 -9.92
CA VAL A 107 5.22 13.21 -9.82
C VAL A 107 5.51 12.51 -11.14
N GLY A 108 4.50 11.93 -11.80
CA GLY A 108 4.66 11.28 -13.10
C GLY A 108 5.17 12.24 -14.18
N LEU A 109 4.62 13.47 -14.23
CA LEU A 109 5.08 14.50 -15.17
C LEU A 109 6.52 14.94 -14.88
N CYS A 110 6.89 15.09 -13.61
CA CYS A 110 8.27 15.41 -13.22
C CYS A 110 9.23 14.25 -13.52
N TYR A 111 8.76 13.00 -13.43
CA TYR A 111 9.57 11.81 -13.66
C TYR A 111 9.87 11.57 -15.15
N ALA A 112 8.98 11.99 -16.06
CA ALA A 112 9.14 11.77 -17.49
C ALA A 112 10.48 12.32 -18.05
N PRO A 113 10.84 13.61 -17.86
CA PRO A 113 12.13 14.13 -18.34
C PRO A 113 13.33 13.47 -17.66
N PHE A 114 13.20 13.14 -16.37
CA PHE A 114 14.26 12.43 -15.64
C PHE A 114 14.52 11.03 -16.22
N LYS A 115 13.45 10.30 -16.57
CA LYS A 115 13.55 8.98 -17.19
C LYS A 115 14.14 9.06 -18.62
N MET A 116 13.86 10.13 -19.36
CA MET A 116 14.44 10.37 -20.68
C MET A 116 15.96 10.63 -20.57
N LEU A 117 16.39 11.47 -19.63
CA LEU A 117 17.82 11.75 -19.37
C LEU A 117 18.60 10.48 -18.99
N LEU A 118 17.96 9.58 -18.25
CA LEU A 118 18.55 8.32 -17.79
C LEU A 118 18.16 7.11 -18.66
N ALA A 119 17.72 7.33 -19.91
CA ALA A 119 17.20 6.28 -20.79
C ALA A 119 18.19 5.10 -20.97
N LYS A 120 19.51 5.39 -21.03
CA LYS A 120 20.57 4.35 -21.14
C LYS A 120 20.64 3.39 -19.94
N PHE A 121 20.10 3.79 -18.79
CA PHE A 121 20.07 3.00 -17.55
C PHE A 121 18.68 2.56 -17.16
N ALA A 122 17.66 2.95 -17.93
CA ALA A 122 16.28 2.57 -17.69
C ALA A 122 16.01 1.15 -18.19
N ASN A 123 15.28 0.36 -17.43
CA ASN A 123 14.85 -0.98 -17.83
C ASN A 123 13.95 -0.93 -19.09
N LYS A 124 13.16 0.14 -19.24
CA LYS A 124 12.32 0.40 -20.42
C LYS A 124 12.52 1.85 -20.82
N PRO A 125 13.01 2.14 -22.04
CA PRO A 125 13.05 3.51 -22.57
C PRO A 125 11.66 4.13 -22.51
N TYR A 126 11.62 5.44 -22.20
CA TYR A 126 10.36 6.19 -22.17
C TYR A 126 10.21 7.00 -23.44
N ASP A 127 9.08 6.82 -24.15
CA ASP A 127 8.72 7.62 -25.30
C ASP A 127 7.74 8.72 -24.87
N ILE A 128 8.10 9.97 -25.11
CA ILE A 128 7.29 11.14 -24.76
C ILE A 128 5.93 11.13 -25.46
N SER A 129 5.84 10.51 -26.64
CA SER A 129 4.56 10.37 -27.36
C SER A 129 3.51 9.58 -26.57
N THR A 130 3.94 8.78 -25.60
CA THR A 130 3.07 7.98 -24.74
C THR A 130 2.63 8.71 -23.46
N LEU A 131 3.07 9.97 -23.26
CA LEU A 131 2.77 10.74 -22.05
C LEU A 131 1.25 10.88 -21.78
N TRP A 132 0.45 10.98 -22.83
CA TRP A 132 -1.01 11.05 -22.70
C TRP A 132 -1.62 9.83 -21.99
N GLN A 133 -0.96 8.68 -22.04
CA GLN A 133 -1.41 7.44 -21.37
C GLN A 133 -1.45 7.56 -19.84
N ILE A 134 -0.85 8.60 -19.27
CA ILE A 134 -0.96 8.91 -17.84
C ILE A 134 -2.42 9.07 -17.41
N VAL A 135 -3.29 9.55 -18.30
CA VAL A 135 -4.73 9.73 -18.02
C VAL A 135 -5.45 8.38 -17.87
N ILE A 136 -4.98 7.35 -18.54
CA ILE A 136 -5.57 5.99 -18.49
C ILE A 136 -4.83 5.05 -17.54
N GLY A 137 -3.95 5.56 -16.68
CA GLY A 137 -3.30 4.79 -15.64
C GLY A 137 -1.88 4.29 -15.96
N VAL A 138 -1.34 4.63 -17.15
CA VAL A 138 0.05 4.31 -17.53
C VAL A 138 0.94 5.51 -17.23
N ASN A 139 1.70 5.42 -16.14
CA ASN A 139 2.54 6.51 -15.65
C ASN A 139 3.99 6.34 -16.11
N PRO A 140 4.72 7.45 -16.45
CA PRO A 140 6.17 7.41 -16.65
C PRO A 140 6.93 6.75 -15.50
N ASP A 141 6.56 7.07 -14.27
CA ASP A 141 6.93 6.29 -13.09
C ASP A 141 5.98 5.10 -12.96
N GLY A 142 6.45 3.94 -13.41
CA GLY A 142 5.66 2.71 -13.40
C GLY A 142 5.21 2.27 -12.00
N GLU A 143 5.86 2.74 -10.94
CA GLU A 143 5.50 2.39 -9.56
C GLU A 143 4.24 3.12 -9.08
N LEU A 144 3.88 4.26 -9.67
CA LEU A 144 2.72 5.08 -9.27
C LEU A 144 1.35 4.47 -9.65
N TRP A 145 1.31 3.33 -10.34
CA TRP A 145 0.06 2.66 -10.74
C TRP A 145 -0.91 2.44 -9.55
N PHE A 146 -0.36 2.22 -8.35
CA PHE A 146 -1.17 1.99 -7.15
C PHE A 146 -2.07 3.19 -6.80
N LEU A 147 -1.59 4.43 -6.97
CA LEU A 147 -2.39 5.62 -6.68
C LEU A 147 -3.61 5.71 -7.61
N TYR A 148 -3.39 5.42 -8.90
CA TYR A 148 -4.47 5.39 -9.89
C TYR A 148 -5.46 4.25 -9.61
N ALA A 149 -4.97 3.03 -9.40
CA ALA A 149 -5.80 1.88 -9.11
C ALA A 149 -6.61 2.07 -7.81
N LEU A 150 -5.99 2.63 -6.76
CA LEU A 150 -6.68 2.93 -5.51
C LEU A 150 -7.76 4.01 -5.71
N PHE A 151 -7.51 5.00 -6.55
CA PHE A 151 -8.51 6.00 -6.93
C PHE A 151 -9.72 5.34 -7.62
N VAL A 152 -9.48 4.50 -8.62
CA VAL A 152 -10.55 3.80 -9.37
C VAL A 152 -11.37 2.90 -8.44
N VAL A 153 -10.71 2.03 -7.67
CA VAL A 153 -11.37 1.10 -6.74
C VAL A 153 -12.18 1.86 -5.66
N THR A 154 -11.63 2.95 -5.15
CA THR A 154 -12.31 3.80 -4.16
C THR A 154 -13.54 4.49 -4.77
N THR A 155 -13.46 4.92 -6.02
CA THR A 155 -14.58 5.55 -6.75
C THR A 155 -15.68 4.54 -7.01
N ILE A 156 -15.34 3.31 -7.45
CA ILE A 156 -16.32 2.22 -7.60
C ILE A 156 -17.05 1.97 -6.30
N ALA A 157 -16.33 1.81 -5.18
CA ALA A 157 -16.97 1.58 -3.87
C ALA A 157 -17.86 2.77 -3.43
N ALA A 158 -17.48 4.01 -3.75
CA ALA A 158 -18.26 5.21 -3.45
C ALA A 158 -19.58 5.26 -4.24
N LEU A 159 -19.60 4.80 -5.50
CA LEU A 159 -20.83 4.71 -6.31
C LEU A 159 -21.87 3.79 -5.65
N PHE A 160 -21.43 2.74 -4.97
CA PHE A 160 -22.31 1.87 -4.18
C PHE A 160 -22.51 2.37 -2.74
N ALA A 161 -22.18 3.63 -2.45
CA ALA A 161 -22.27 4.25 -1.12
C ALA A 161 -21.60 3.39 -0.01
N PHE A 162 -20.54 2.65 -0.35
CA PHE A 162 -19.84 1.71 0.53
C PHE A 162 -20.75 0.66 1.20
N ARG A 163 -21.88 0.36 0.56
CA ARG A 163 -22.81 -0.71 1.02
C ARG A 163 -22.30 -2.06 0.50
N ILE A 164 -21.27 -2.58 1.15
CA ILE A 164 -20.69 -3.86 0.78
C ILE A 164 -21.48 -4.98 1.44
N SER A 165 -22.02 -5.87 0.62
CA SER A 165 -22.69 -7.10 1.04
C SER A 165 -21.75 -8.30 0.88
N LEU A 166 -22.12 -9.42 1.48
CA LEU A 166 -21.40 -10.70 1.28
C LEU A 166 -21.43 -11.10 -0.21
N LEU A 167 -22.55 -10.87 -0.89
CA LEU A 167 -22.66 -11.11 -2.33
C LEU A 167 -21.66 -10.25 -3.13
N GLY A 168 -21.50 -8.98 -2.78
CA GLY A 168 -20.51 -8.11 -3.40
C GLY A 168 -19.06 -8.61 -3.22
N LEU A 169 -18.75 -9.19 -2.05
CA LEU A 169 -17.44 -9.82 -1.81
C LEU A 169 -17.27 -11.08 -2.68
N VAL A 170 -18.27 -11.94 -2.76
CA VAL A 170 -18.22 -13.16 -3.60
C VAL A 170 -18.05 -12.80 -5.07
N VAL A 171 -18.81 -11.83 -5.58
CA VAL A 171 -18.67 -11.35 -6.96
C VAL A 171 -17.27 -10.77 -7.20
N SER A 172 -16.75 -9.96 -6.29
CA SER A 172 -15.40 -9.38 -6.46
C SER A 172 -14.29 -10.43 -6.36
N ALA A 173 -14.47 -11.49 -5.57
CA ALA A 173 -13.56 -12.65 -5.54
C ALA A 173 -13.60 -13.42 -6.86
N GLY A 174 -14.78 -13.62 -7.45
CA GLY A 174 -14.94 -14.21 -8.78
C GLY A 174 -14.25 -13.38 -9.86
N LEU A 175 -14.41 -12.05 -9.82
CA LEU A 175 -13.72 -11.14 -10.74
C LEU A 175 -12.20 -11.16 -10.56
N LEU A 176 -11.68 -11.36 -9.35
CA LEU A 176 -10.25 -11.52 -9.11
C LEU A 176 -9.73 -12.81 -9.77
N ILE A 177 -10.45 -13.91 -9.64
CA ILE A 177 -10.05 -15.21 -10.22
C ILE A 177 -10.11 -15.15 -11.75
N TRP A 178 -11.18 -14.58 -12.31
CA TRP A 178 -11.36 -14.42 -13.77
C TRP A 178 -10.45 -13.33 -14.36
N ASN A 179 -10.18 -12.27 -13.58
CA ASN A 179 -9.27 -11.15 -13.88
C ASN A 179 -9.48 -10.46 -15.24
N PRO A 180 -10.73 -10.06 -15.60
CA PRO A 180 -11.02 -9.49 -16.92
C PRO A 180 -10.43 -8.10 -17.14
N TRP A 181 -10.20 -7.31 -16.06
CA TRP A 181 -9.70 -5.92 -16.10
C TRP A 181 -8.37 -5.74 -15.37
N GLY A 182 -7.58 -6.79 -15.26
CA GLY A 182 -6.22 -6.76 -14.73
C GLY A 182 -6.16 -6.16 -13.32
N ILE A 183 -5.43 -5.04 -13.17
CA ILE A 183 -5.11 -4.44 -11.87
C ILE A 183 -6.35 -4.11 -11.04
N VAL A 184 -7.42 -3.58 -11.65
CA VAL A 184 -8.63 -3.17 -10.90
C VAL A 184 -9.31 -4.39 -10.28
N THR A 185 -9.52 -5.46 -11.04
CA THR A 185 -10.18 -6.68 -10.55
C THR A 185 -9.33 -7.44 -9.54
N ASN A 186 -8.02 -7.43 -9.70
CA ASN A 186 -7.10 -8.04 -8.74
C ASN A 186 -7.18 -7.43 -7.33
N TYR A 187 -7.47 -6.12 -7.22
CA TYR A 187 -7.40 -5.45 -5.92
C TYR A 187 -8.73 -4.97 -5.36
N LEU A 188 -9.79 -4.95 -6.18
CA LEU A 188 -11.14 -4.55 -5.74
C LEU A 188 -11.61 -5.41 -4.56
N PHE A 189 -11.45 -6.73 -4.62
CA PHE A 189 -11.82 -7.66 -3.55
C PHE A 189 -11.19 -7.27 -2.22
N PHE A 190 -9.88 -7.04 -2.16
CA PHE A 190 -9.17 -6.73 -0.91
C PHE A 190 -9.64 -5.40 -0.31
N PHE A 191 -9.91 -4.41 -1.16
CA PHE A 191 -10.44 -3.14 -0.71
C PHE A 191 -11.85 -3.28 -0.10
N LEU A 192 -12.75 -4.01 -0.78
CA LEU A 192 -14.10 -4.29 -0.29
C LEU A 192 -14.06 -5.15 0.98
N LEU A 193 -13.18 -6.14 1.05
CA LEU A 193 -12.95 -6.96 2.24
C LEU A 193 -12.54 -6.08 3.43
N GLY A 194 -11.65 -5.10 3.22
CA GLY A 194 -11.26 -4.15 4.26
C GLY A 194 -12.46 -3.35 4.80
N ILE A 195 -13.32 -2.82 3.94
CA ILE A 195 -14.54 -2.10 4.35
C ILE A 195 -15.48 -3.03 5.13
N TYR A 196 -15.69 -4.24 4.62
CA TYR A 196 -16.58 -5.24 5.25
C TYR A 196 -16.07 -5.62 6.64
N MET A 197 -14.78 -5.96 6.77
CA MET A 197 -14.16 -6.33 8.04
C MET A 197 -14.19 -5.18 9.06
N ARG A 198 -14.03 -3.93 8.62
CA ARG A 198 -14.17 -2.77 9.50
C ARG A 198 -15.57 -2.60 10.04
N ARG A 199 -16.58 -2.91 9.25
CA ARG A 199 -17.99 -2.73 9.60
C ARG A 199 -18.47 -3.84 10.53
N GLU A 200 -18.19 -5.09 10.17
CA GLU A 200 -18.77 -6.27 10.83
C GLU A 200 -17.87 -6.86 11.92
N TYR A 201 -16.55 -6.70 11.76
CA TYR A 201 -15.55 -7.41 12.58
C TYR A 201 -14.38 -6.50 12.99
N MET A 202 -14.69 -5.31 13.52
CA MET A 202 -13.66 -4.33 13.86
C MET A 202 -12.55 -4.88 14.76
N ASP A 203 -12.90 -5.78 15.67
CA ASP A 203 -11.98 -6.37 16.65
C ASP A 203 -11.39 -7.72 16.20
N PHE A 204 -11.57 -8.10 14.91
CA PHE A 204 -11.14 -9.42 14.45
C PHE A 204 -9.66 -9.70 14.70
N VAL A 205 -8.79 -8.69 14.52
CA VAL A 205 -7.35 -8.83 14.74
C VAL A 205 -7.06 -9.15 16.22
N ALA A 206 -7.78 -8.49 17.14
CA ALA A 206 -7.62 -8.73 18.58
C ALA A 206 -8.06 -10.14 19.01
N ARG A 207 -8.95 -10.77 18.22
CA ARG A 207 -9.46 -12.14 18.45
C ARG A 207 -8.60 -13.23 17.82
N LEU A 208 -7.57 -12.87 17.03
CA LEU A 208 -6.66 -13.85 16.43
C LEU A 208 -5.86 -14.55 17.52
N THR A 209 -5.91 -15.87 17.50
CA THR A 209 -5.15 -16.76 18.39
C THR A 209 -4.00 -17.42 17.63
N CYS A 210 -3.06 -18.05 18.35
CA CYS A 210 -1.98 -18.81 17.71
C CYS A 210 -2.49 -19.88 16.72
N ARG A 211 -3.65 -20.50 16.99
CA ARG A 211 -4.24 -21.48 16.06
C ARG A 211 -4.59 -20.85 14.71
N HIS A 212 -5.19 -19.66 14.70
CA HIS A 212 -5.50 -18.93 13.47
C HIS A 212 -4.24 -18.54 12.70
N VAL A 213 -3.17 -18.19 13.41
CA VAL A 213 -1.88 -17.82 12.82
C VAL A 213 -1.18 -19.04 12.20
N ILE A 214 -1.19 -20.19 12.90
CA ILE A 214 -0.65 -21.44 12.35
C ILE A 214 -1.41 -21.86 11.10
N LEU A 215 -2.75 -21.80 11.14
CA LEU A 215 -3.59 -22.10 9.97
C LEU A 215 -3.30 -21.13 8.80
N ALA A 216 -3.24 -19.83 9.08
CA ALA A 216 -2.90 -18.83 8.08
C ALA A 216 -1.49 -19.06 7.50
N GLY A 217 -0.52 -19.44 8.34
CA GLY A 217 0.83 -19.82 7.91
C GLY A 217 0.82 -21.02 6.96
N GLY A 218 0.07 -22.07 7.29
CA GLY A 218 -0.10 -23.23 6.43
C GLY A 218 -0.75 -22.88 5.09
N VAL A 219 -1.84 -22.11 5.12
CA VAL A 219 -2.52 -21.63 3.90
C VAL A 219 -1.60 -20.74 3.06
N PHE A 220 -0.80 -19.87 3.70
CA PHE A 220 0.17 -19.02 3.01
C PHE A 220 1.23 -19.85 2.27
N LEU A 221 1.83 -20.85 2.92
CA LEU A 221 2.84 -21.72 2.32
C LEU A 221 2.28 -22.54 1.17
N LEU A 222 1.10 -23.13 1.34
CA LEU A 222 0.40 -23.86 0.27
C LEU A 222 0.02 -22.92 -0.88
N GLY A 223 -0.42 -21.72 -0.57
CA GLY A 223 -0.75 -20.69 -1.55
C GLY A 223 0.48 -20.24 -2.36
N ILE A 224 1.63 -20.03 -1.71
CA ILE A 224 2.91 -19.75 -2.39
C ILE A 224 3.30 -20.90 -3.32
N TYR A 225 3.21 -22.12 -2.85
CA TYR A 225 3.49 -23.30 -3.69
C TYR A 225 2.55 -23.34 -4.92
N GLY A 226 1.25 -23.19 -4.71
CA GLY A 226 0.26 -23.16 -5.79
C GLY A 226 0.50 -22.02 -6.77
N LEU A 227 0.83 -20.83 -6.27
CA LEU A 227 1.03 -19.63 -7.09
C LEU A 227 2.34 -19.69 -7.88
N LEU A 228 3.47 -20.02 -7.23
CA LEU A 228 4.80 -19.90 -7.83
C LEU A 228 5.23 -21.18 -8.57
N VAL A 229 4.88 -22.35 -8.03
CA VAL A 229 5.28 -23.65 -8.61
C VAL A 229 4.21 -24.15 -9.57
N MET A 230 2.94 -24.22 -9.13
CA MET A 230 1.83 -24.74 -9.94
C MET A 230 1.26 -23.70 -10.92
N LYS A 231 1.69 -22.42 -10.82
CA LYS A 231 1.23 -21.29 -11.66
C LYS A 231 -0.29 -21.06 -11.62
N GLN A 232 -0.94 -21.41 -10.52
CA GLN A 232 -2.38 -21.27 -10.34
C GLN A 232 -2.73 -19.87 -9.82
N HIS A 233 -3.28 -19.01 -10.69
CA HIS A 233 -3.64 -17.63 -10.33
C HIS A 233 -4.66 -17.55 -9.16
N ALA A 234 -5.59 -18.51 -9.07
CA ALA A 234 -6.55 -18.57 -7.97
C ALA A 234 -5.88 -18.62 -6.57
N CYS A 235 -4.66 -19.18 -6.48
CA CYS A 235 -3.89 -19.21 -5.23
C CYS A 235 -3.49 -17.83 -4.74
N PHE A 236 -3.48 -16.81 -5.61
CA PHE A 236 -3.19 -15.42 -5.23
C PHE A 236 -4.17 -14.91 -4.16
N LEU A 237 -5.46 -15.27 -4.25
CA LEU A 237 -6.46 -14.90 -3.25
C LEU A 237 -6.10 -15.45 -1.87
N PHE A 238 -5.80 -16.75 -1.78
CA PHE A 238 -5.50 -17.41 -0.50
C PHE A 238 -4.17 -16.93 0.10
N THR A 239 -3.15 -16.77 -0.73
CA THR A 239 -1.85 -16.26 -0.32
C THR A 239 -1.97 -14.85 0.21
N SER A 240 -2.70 -13.98 -0.49
CA SER A 240 -2.88 -12.59 -0.08
C SER A 240 -3.66 -12.47 1.23
N VAL A 241 -4.78 -13.17 1.37
CA VAL A 241 -5.61 -13.10 2.60
C VAL A 241 -4.83 -13.65 3.80
N SER A 242 -4.17 -14.79 3.66
CA SER A 242 -3.36 -15.36 4.74
C SER A 242 -2.15 -14.47 5.09
N GLY A 243 -1.47 -13.90 4.10
CA GLY A 243 -0.39 -12.94 4.31
C GLY A 243 -0.84 -11.67 5.05
N ILE A 244 -2.03 -11.13 4.72
CA ILE A 244 -2.64 -10.00 5.45
C ILE A 244 -2.90 -10.38 6.91
N VAL A 245 -3.48 -11.56 7.19
CA VAL A 245 -3.76 -12.03 8.56
C VAL A 245 -2.48 -12.15 9.36
N LEU A 246 -1.44 -12.80 8.80
CA LEU A 246 -0.14 -12.97 9.44
C LEU A 246 0.50 -11.62 9.79
N LEU A 247 0.46 -10.67 8.85
CA LEU A 247 1.08 -9.37 9.03
C LEU A 247 0.31 -8.51 10.05
N LEU A 248 -1.01 -8.53 10.03
CA LEU A 248 -1.84 -7.81 11.02
C LEU A 248 -1.64 -8.37 12.43
N TRP A 249 -1.57 -9.70 12.58
CA TRP A 249 -1.28 -10.32 13.86
C TRP A 249 0.12 -9.95 14.37
N GLY A 250 1.13 -10.03 13.50
CA GLY A 250 2.49 -9.62 13.84
C GLY A 250 2.58 -8.15 14.25
N SER A 251 1.84 -7.28 13.56
CA SER A 251 1.77 -5.85 13.89
C SER A 251 1.13 -5.61 15.26
N LEU A 252 0.04 -6.32 15.58
CA LEU A 252 -0.58 -6.25 16.90
C LEU A 252 0.34 -6.80 18.01
N TYR A 253 1.10 -7.87 17.71
CA TYR A 253 2.09 -8.41 18.63
C TYR A 253 3.19 -7.39 18.93
N LEU A 254 3.73 -6.70 17.89
CA LEU A 254 4.74 -5.64 18.07
C LEU A 254 4.19 -4.46 18.89
N GLU A 255 2.95 -4.04 18.63
CA GLU A 255 2.28 -2.99 19.41
C GLU A 255 2.18 -3.37 20.90
N ARG A 256 1.72 -4.60 21.20
CA ARG A 256 1.57 -5.07 22.58
C ARG A 256 2.89 -5.18 23.33
N LYS A 257 3.95 -5.58 22.63
CA LYS A 257 5.30 -5.75 23.22
C LYS A 257 6.07 -4.44 23.35
N LYS A 258 5.64 -3.37 22.67
CA LYS A 258 6.26 -2.03 22.70
C LYS A 258 7.75 -2.03 22.35
N TYR A 259 8.18 -2.90 21.45
CA TYR A 259 9.57 -2.90 20.99
C TYR A 259 9.91 -1.61 20.26
N SER A 260 11.13 -1.10 20.41
CA SER A 260 11.65 0.07 19.69
C SER A 260 11.51 -0.07 18.16
N PHE A 261 11.68 -1.28 17.65
CA PHE A 261 11.47 -1.59 16.24
C PHE A 261 10.00 -1.37 15.81
N GLY A 262 9.02 -1.67 16.69
CA GLY A 262 7.61 -1.38 16.43
C GLY A 262 7.34 0.11 16.26
N THR A 263 7.98 0.97 17.07
CA THR A 263 7.88 2.44 16.95
C THR A 263 8.49 2.95 15.65
N LEU A 264 9.60 2.37 15.20
CA LEU A 264 10.21 2.70 13.91
C LEU A 264 9.25 2.35 12.75
N LEU A 265 8.67 1.16 12.77
CA LEU A 265 7.69 0.73 11.77
C LEU A 265 6.43 1.57 11.79
N GLU A 266 5.92 1.96 12.96
CA GLU A 266 4.80 2.89 13.10
C GLU A 266 5.10 4.22 12.39
N ARG A 267 6.30 4.78 12.61
CA ARG A 267 6.74 6.02 11.95
C ARG A 267 6.78 5.86 10.42
N TRP A 268 7.32 4.75 9.91
CA TRP A 268 7.31 4.45 8.49
C TRP A 268 5.89 4.28 7.94
N GLY A 269 5.00 3.67 8.72
CA GLY A 269 3.59 3.52 8.35
C GLY A 269 2.84 4.84 8.22
N ILE A 270 3.15 5.81 9.11
CA ILE A 270 2.62 7.18 9.04
C ILE A 270 3.10 7.88 7.76
N LEU A 271 4.33 7.64 7.38
CA LEU A 271 4.99 8.20 6.20
C LEU A 271 4.94 7.28 4.97
N SER A 272 4.09 6.23 4.99
CA SER A 272 4.10 5.20 3.96
C SER A 272 3.88 5.73 2.54
N MET A 273 3.01 6.74 2.38
CA MET A 273 2.78 7.36 1.08
C MET A 273 3.99 8.20 0.63
N ASP A 274 4.66 8.86 1.57
CA ASP A 274 5.84 9.65 1.31
C ASP A 274 6.99 8.77 0.84
N ILE A 275 7.22 7.66 1.57
CA ILE A 275 8.24 6.66 1.22
C ILE A 275 7.92 6.03 -0.13
N TYR A 276 6.65 5.68 -0.38
CA TYR A 276 6.21 5.10 -1.65
C TYR A 276 6.57 5.99 -2.85
N ILE A 277 6.25 7.29 -2.77
CA ILE A 277 6.46 8.24 -3.88
C ILE A 277 7.95 8.55 -4.09
N LEU A 278 8.73 8.62 -3.01
CA LEU A 278 10.12 9.11 -3.09
C LEU A 278 11.14 7.99 -3.30
N SER A 279 10.86 6.78 -2.83
CA SER A 279 11.86 5.70 -2.77
C SER A 279 12.38 5.28 -4.15
N ASP A 280 11.54 5.37 -5.20
CA ASP A 280 11.99 5.02 -6.55
C ASP A 280 13.08 5.97 -7.05
N ILE A 281 12.86 7.27 -6.91
CA ILE A 281 13.84 8.28 -7.33
C ILE A 281 15.14 8.15 -6.53
N MET A 282 15.05 7.85 -5.23
CA MET A 282 16.21 7.78 -4.34
C MET A 282 17.14 6.59 -4.65
N LYS A 283 16.59 5.46 -5.08
CA LYS A 283 17.41 4.26 -5.37
C LYS A 283 18.15 4.33 -6.71
N ILE A 284 17.67 5.10 -7.71
CA ILE A 284 18.19 5.09 -9.07
C ILE A 284 19.69 5.42 -9.15
N PRO A 285 20.19 6.53 -8.57
CA PRO A 285 21.61 6.86 -8.65
C PRO A 285 22.52 5.78 -8.04
N LEU A 286 22.09 5.23 -6.90
CA LEU A 286 22.82 4.18 -6.19
C LEU A 286 22.84 2.89 -7.00
N ARG A 287 21.73 2.51 -7.61
CA ARG A 287 21.65 1.33 -8.48
C ARG A 287 22.55 1.48 -9.70
N ILE A 288 22.58 2.65 -10.33
CA ILE A 288 23.44 2.90 -11.48
C ILE A 288 24.93 2.70 -11.08
N ILE A 289 25.34 3.21 -9.93
CA ILE A 289 26.73 3.10 -9.49
C ILE A 289 27.05 1.67 -9.05
N LEU A 290 26.33 1.15 -8.06
CA LEU A 290 26.67 -0.11 -7.40
C LEU A 290 26.34 -1.33 -8.26
N TRP A 291 25.17 -1.33 -8.93
CA TRP A 291 24.71 -2.46 -9.72
C TRP A 291 25.33 -2.44 -11.14
N ASN A 292 25.14 -1.34 -11.89
CA ASN A 292 25.48 -1.32 -13.31
C ASN A 292 26.97 -1.09 -13.56
N LYS A 293 27.66 -0.26 -12.71
CA LYS A 293 29.10 0.06 -12.93
C LYS A 293 30.03 -0.84 -12.12
N LEU A 294 29.71 -1.08 -10.85
CA LEU A 294 30.60 -1.82 -9.94
C LEU A 294 30.26 -3.30 -9.81
N HIS A 295 29.12 -3.76 -10.33
CA HIS A 295 28.63 -5.14 -10.27
C HIS A 295 28.52 -5.71 -8.83
N LEU A 296 28.33 -4.82 -7.83
CA LEU A 296 28.20 -5.18 -6.42
C LEU A 296 26.73 -5.44 -6.07
N TYR A 297 26.14 -6.52 -6.60
CA TYR A 297 24.71 -6.78 -6.60
C TYR A 297 24.09 -6.83 -5.20
N THR A 298 24.64 -7.63 -4.30
CA THR A 298 24.12 -7.78 -2.93
C THR A 298 24.28 -6.48 -2.13
N LEU A 299 25.43 -5.80 -2.27
CA LEU A 299 25.65 -4.51 -1.65
C LEU A 299 24.67 -3.47 -2.18
N SER A 300 24.45 -3.43 -3.50
CA SER A 300 23.47 -2.56 -4.14
C SER A 300 22.07 -2.77 -3.57
N PHE A 301 21.63 -4.02 -3.46
CA PHE A 301 20.31 -4.36 -2.89
C PHE A 301 20.16 -3.83 -1.45
N ILE A 302 21.14 -4.10 -0.58
CA ILE A 302 21.10 -3.68 0.83
C ILE A 302 21.14 -2.15 0.95
N VAL A 303 22.10 -1.51 0.28
CA VAL A 303 22.33 -0.06 0.36
C VAL A 303 21.16 0.70 -0.26
N CYS A 304 20.64 0.28 -1.44
CA CYS A 304 19.46 0.90 -2.05
C CYS A 304 18.25 0.79 -1.14
N THR A 305 18.00 -0.36 -0.52
CA THR A 305 16.86 -0.55 0.39
C THR A 305 16.93 0.39 1.60
N ILE A 306 18.09 0.43 2.28
CA ILE A 306 18.24 1.24 3.50
C ILE A 306 18.19 2.73 3.16
N LEU A 307 18.94 3.17 2.15
CA LEU A 307 19.03 4.58 1.81
C LEU A 307 17.74 5.09 1.15
N ALA A 308 17.04 4.29 0.34
CA ALA A 308 15.77 4.70 -0.22
C ALA A 308 14.75 5.03 0.88
N VAL A 309 14.63 4.21 1.93
CA VAL A 309 13.76 4.49 3.07
C VAL A 309 14.25 5.70 3.86
N ALA A 310 15.53 5.72 4.24
CA ALA A 310 16.10 6.77 5.08
C ALA A 310 16.02 8.16 4.41
N LEU A 311 16.41 8.26 3.13
CA LEU A 311 16.36 9.50 2.38
C LEU A 311 14.92 9.95 2.13
N SER A 312 14.01 9.04 1.81
CA SER A 312 12.59 9.36 1.65
C SER A 312 12.00 9.95 2.92
N VAL A 313 12.28 9.36 4.09
CA VAL A 313 11.84 9.87 5.39
C VAL A 313 12.46 11.24 5.67
N TRP A 314 13.75 11.40 5.43
CA TRP A 314 14.46 12.65 5.66
C TRP A 314 13.93 13.79 4.76
N ILE A 315 13.84 13.57 3.45
CA ILE A 315 13.33 14.55 2.48
C ILE A 315 11.88 14.91 2.79
N SER A 316 11.04 13.90 3.07
CA SER A 316 9.65 14.14 3.44
C SER A 316 9.55 15.05 4.66
N THR A 317 10.26 14.74 5.75
CA THR A 317 10.11 15.45 7.02
C THR A 317 10.75 16.84 7.03
N HIS A 318 11.87 17.02 6.33
CA HIS A 318 12.65 18.27 6.38
C HIS A 318 12.38 19.22 5.22
N ILE A 319 11.90 18.72 4.08
CA ILE A 319 11.68 19.52 2.87
C ILE A 319 10.20 19.56 2.51
N ILE A 320 9.60 18.42 2.16
CA ILE A 320 8.28 18.39 1.54
C ILE A 320 7.21 18.84 2.53
N ARG A 321 7.20 18.30 3.74
CA ARG A 321 6.17 18.60 4.74
C ARG A 321 6.28 20.00 5.34
N LYS A 322 7.42 20.70 5.16
CA LYS A 322 7.61 22.09 5.55
C LYS A 322 7.11 23.09 4.53
N ASN A 323 6.95 22.69 3.28
CA ASN A 323 6.47 23.55 2.20
C ASN A 323 5.04 23.10 1.79
N ASP A 324 4.06 24.00 1.94
CA ASP A 324 2.65 23.69 1.69
C ASP A 324 2.38 23.32 0.23
N LEU A 325 3.09 23.95 -0.73
CA LEU A 325 2.95 23.66 -2.15
C LEU A 325 3.48 22.26 -2.47
N LEU A 326 4.70 21.92 -2.02
CA LEU A 326 5.30 20.61 -2.21
C LEU A 326 4.47 19.52 -1.52
N LYS A 327 3.99 19.79 -0.31
CA LYS A 327 3.10 18.89 0.43
C LYS A 327 1.80 18.61 -0.33
N PHE A 328 1.23 19.61 -0.99
CA PHE A 328 0.05 19.42 -1.81
C PHE A 328 0.36 18.68 -3.12
N LEU A 329 1.39 19.09 -3.86
CA LEU A 329 1.70 18.52 -5.17
C LEU A 329 2.22 17.09 -5.08
N ILE A 330 3.08 16.78 -4.10
CA ILE A 330 3.74 15.48 -3.95
C ILE A 330 2.92 14.52 -3.10
N LEU A 331 2.23 15.01 -2.05
CA LEU A 331 1.52 14.16 -1.10
C LEU A 331 -0.02 14.33 -1.16
N GLY A 332 -0.53 15.29 -1.93
CA GLY A 332 -1.97 15.56 -2.02
C GLY A 332 -2.59 16.05 -0.70
N ILE A 333 -1.80 16.57 0.23
CA ILE A 333 -2.25 17.04 1.53
C ILE A 333 -2.57 18.54 1.41
N ARG A 334 -3.83 18.91 1.59
CA ARG A 334 -4.28 20.30 1.72
C ARG A 334 -4.03 20.81 3.16
N LYS A 335 -3.94 22.14 3.31
CA LYS A 335 -3.94 22.80 4.63
C LYS A 335 -5.17 22.45 5.46
#